data_6ae94126285034bd3a59422c1bc12bd4
#
_entry.id   6ae94126285034bd3a59422c1bc12bd4
#
_cell.length_a   1.000
_cell.length_b   1.000
_cell.length_c   1.000
_cell.angle_alpha   90.00
_cell.angle_beta   90.00
_cell.angle_gamma   90.00
#
_symmetry.space_group_name_H-M   'P 1'
#
loop_
_entity.id
_entity.type
_entity.pdbx_description
1 polymer ?
#
loop_
_entity_poly.entity_id
_entity_poly.type
_entity_poly.pdbx_seq_one_letter_code
_entity_poly.pdbx_strand_id
1 'polypeptide(L)'
;MDERKINKRRMNAIRVCVGIGRIGYTPANAICDIIDNSVTHGAKNIHVMIKKKNEKCNINKKDNVEEYLIIDDGEGMDPLAVGNALDLGSNDFNYTQDTLSKFGLGLKAASFAQGNRLEVISSAGEALHKEYVDLSEIEDEYFSIEETPTDEDRELSDKYFSEKKTGTIIRITKIHTNNHPSIKSTIEEL
;
A
#
# COMPACT_ATOMS: atom_id res chain seq x y z
N MET A 1 -13.61 42.35 22.66
CA MET A 1 -12.95 41.25 21.92
C MET A 1 -13.94 40.12 21.87
N ASP A 2 -14.42 39.79 20.68
CA ASP A 2 -15.35 38.67 20.52
C ASP A 2 -14.63 37.36 20.83
N GLU A 3 -15.08 36.64 21.85
CA GLU A 3 -14.56 35.33 22.19
C GLU A 3 -14.94 34.34 21.08
N ARG A 4 -13.95 33.93 20.28
CA ARG A 4 -14.16 32.91 19.26
C ARG A 4 -14.47 31.56 19.92
N LYS A 5 -15.69 31.06 19.70
CA LYS A 5 -16.09 29.73 20.17
C LYS A 5 -15.51 28.64 19.26
N ILE A 6 -14.58 27.84 19.79
CA ILE A 6 -13.98 26.69 19.09
C ILE A 6 -14.85 25.46 19.29
N ASN A 7 -15.36 24.88 18.20
CA ASN A 7 -16.08 23.62 18.22
C ASN A 7 -15.20 22.52 17.59
N LYS A 8 -14.65 21.62 18.42
CA LYS A 8 -13.92 20.44 17.92
C LYS A 8 -14.87 19.51 17.17
N ARG A 9 -14.42 18.97 16.03
CA ARG A 9 -15.17 17.99 15.24
C ARG A 9 -14.41 16.67 15.24
N ARG A 10 -15.14 15.56 15.33
CA ARG A 10 -14.56 14.21 15.20
C ARG A 10 -14.37 13.90 13.71
N MET A 11 -13.30 13.22 13.39
CA MET A 11 -13.04 12.64 12.09
C MET A 11 -13.22 11.11 12.21
N ASN A 12 -13.99 10.52 11.32
CA ASN A 12 -14.11 9.07 11.25
C ASN A 12 -13.06 8.54 10.29
N ALA A 13 -12.01 7.91 10.83
CA ALA A 13 -10.84 7.46 10.08
C ALA A 13 -11.21 6.46 8.97
N ILE A 14 -12.07 5.49 9.24
CA ILE A 14 -12.52 4.50 8.26
C ILE A 14 -13.19 5.18 7.07
N ARG A 15 -14.11 6.12 7.33
CA ARG A 15 -14.81 6.83 6.24
C ARG A 15 -13.87 7.66 5.38
N VAL A 16 -12.82 8.22 5.98
CA VAL A 16 -11.77 8.93 5.25
C VAL A 16 -11.01 7.96 4.35
N CYS A 17 -10.53 6.83 4.88
CA CYS A 17 -9.79 5.82 4.11
C CYS A 17 -10.64 5.21 2.99
N VAL A 18 -11.90 4.84 3.28
CA VAL A 18 -12.85 4.36 2.26
C VAL A 18 -13.14 5.43 1.21
N GLY A 19 -13.25 6.69 1.62
CA GLY A 19 -13.43 7.82 0.70
C GLY A 19 -12.24 8.01 -0.22
N ILE A 20 -11.03 7.95 0.32
CA ILE A 20 -9.76 8.02 -0.43
C ILE A 20 -9.66 6.85 -1.42
N GLY A 21 -9.95 5.61 -1.01
CA GLY A 21 -9.95 4.44 -1.89
C GLY A 21 -11.00 4.50 -3.01
N ARG A 22 -12.03 5.35 -2.90
CA ARG A 22 -13.07 5.53 -3.93
C ARG A 22 -12.75 6.57 -5.00
N ILE A 23 -11.53 7.10 -5.05
CA ILE A 23 -11.10 8.13 -6.03
C ILE A 23 -11.04 7.58 -7.48
N GLY A 24 -11.39 6.29 -7.69
CA GLY A 24 -11.57 5.74 -9.03
C GLY A 24 -10.35 4.99 -9.59
N TYR A 25 -9.49 4.47 -8.72
CA TYR A 25 -8.39 3.60 -9.15
C TYR A 25 -8.91 2.29 -9.73
N THR A 26 -8.50 1.97 -10.97
CA THR A 26 -8.47 0.58 -11.43
C THR A 26 -7.30 -0.15 -10.76
N PRO A 27 -7.30 -1.51 -10.69
CA PRO A 27 -6.14 -2.24 -10.17
C PRO A 27 -4.84 -1.90 -10.90
N ALA A 28 -4.87 -1.75 -12.23
CA ALA A 28 -3.71 -1.38 -13.02
C ALA A 28 -3.18 0.01 -12.63
N ASN A 29 -4.05 1.02 -12.54
CA ASN A 29 -3.63 2.37 -12.13
C ASN A 29 -3.06 2.38 -10.71
N ALA A 30 -3.66 1.62 -9.78
CA ALA A 30 -3.15 1.49 -8.41
C ALA A 30 -1.75 0.88 -8.38
N ILE A 31 -1.52 -0.17 -9.17
CA ILE A 31 -0.21 -0.80 -9.30
C ILE A 31 0.80 0.17 -9.93
N CYS A 32 0.42 0.91 -10.97
CA CYS A 32 1.30 1.91 -11.60
C CYS A 32 1.74 3.00 -10.62
N ASP A 33 0.83 3.53 -9.78
CA ASP A 33 1.19 4.53 -8.77
C ASP A 33 2.20 3.99 -7.74
N ILE A 34 2.07 2.71 -7.36
CA ILE A 34 3.02 2.06 -6.45
C ILE A 34 4.37 1.84 -7.16
N ILE A 35 4.36 1.46 -8.44
CA ILE A 35 5.57 1.33 -9.26
C ILE A 35 6.29 2.68 -9.37
N ASP A 36 5.57 3.77 -9.61
CA ASP A 36 6.14 5.11 -9.69
C ASP A 36 6.83 5.53 -8.38
N ASN A 37 6.27 5.16 -7.23
CA ASN A 37 6.93 5.34 -5.95
C ASN A 37 8.24 4.54 -5.87
N SER A 38 8.24 3.27 -6.27
CA SER A 38 9.45 2.43 -6.29
C SER A 38 10.53 3.01 -7.20
N VAL A 39 10.16 3.49 -8.39
CA VAL A 39 11.10 4.15 -9.33
C VAL A 39 11.68 5.43 -8.72
N THR A 40 10.84 6.24 -8.08
CA THR A 40 11.26 7.49 -7.43
C THR A 40 12.28 7.23 -6.32
N HIS A 41 12.18 6.08 -5.63
CA HIS A 41 13.10 5.64 -4.58
C HIS A 41 14.19 4.69 -5.08
N GLY A 42 14.58 4.81 -6.36
CA GLY A 42 15.79 4.24 -6.92
C GLY A 42 15.74 2.75 -7.23
N ALA A 43 14.56 2.15 -7.28
CA ALA A 43 14.40 0.76 -7.71
C ALA A 43 14.85 0.55 -9.17
N LYS A 44 15.56 -0.54 -9.39
CA LYS A 44 16.01 -0.98 -10.73
C LYS A 44 15.19 -2.14 -11.25
N ASN A 45 14.70 -2.96 -10.33
CA ASN A 45 13.85 -4.10 -10.62
C ASN A 45 12.59 -4.01 -9.76
N ILE A 46 11.44 -4.15 -10.41
CA ILE A 46 10.14 -4.14 -9.74
C ILE A 46 9.38 -5.38 -10.22
N HIS A 47 8.89 -6.15 -9.27
CA HIS A 47 8.16 -7.39 -9.53
C HIS A 47 6.71 -7.22 -9.07
N VAL A 48 5.77 -7.42 -9.99
CA VAL A 48 4.34 -7.42 -9.69
C VAL A 48 3.82 -8.85 -9.71
N MET A 49 3.23 -9.28 -8.60
CA MET A 49 2.60 -10.60 -8.49
C MET A 49 1.13 -10.42 -8.13
N ILE A 50 0.28 -11.10 -8.88
CA ILE A 50 -1.16 -11.16 -8.62
C ILE A 50 -1.51 -12.59 -8.27
N LYS A 51 -1.77 -12.85 -6.99
CA LYS A 51 -2.14 -14.18 -6.54
C LYS A 51 -3.64 -14.43 -6.69
N LYS A 52 -3.99 -15.60 -7.15
CA LYS A 52 -5.39 -16.05 -7.25
C LYS A 52 -5.82 -16.78 -5.98
N LYS A 53 -7.10 -16.69 -5.63
CA LYS A 53 -7.67 -17.27 -4.41
C LYS A 53 -7.37 -18.77 -4.24
N ASN A 54 -7.25 -19.50 -5.34
CA ASN A 54 -6.85 -20.91 -5.33
C ASN A 54 -6.44 -21.36 -6.73
N GLU A 55 -5.79 -22.53 -6.83
CA GLU A 55 -5.29 -23.10 -8.09
C GLU A 55 -6.36 -23.30 -9.18
N LYS A 56 -7.61 -23.53 -8.78
CA LYS A 56 -8.74 -23.77 -9.71
C LYS A 56 -9.38 -22.48 -10.22
N CYS A 57 -9.03 -21.31 -9.67
CA CYS A 57 -9.57 -20.04 -10.09
C CYS A 57 -9.17 -19.72 -11.53
N ASN A 58 -10.15 -19.33 -12.34
CA ASN A 58 -9.95 -18.91 -13.72
C ASN A 58 -9.53 -17.42 -13.75
N ILE A 59 -8.37 -17.12 -14.31
CA ILE A 59 -7.82 -15.76 -14.42
C ILE A 59 -8.66 -14.81 -15.27
N ASN A 60 -9.55 -15.34 -16.11
CA ASN A 60 -10.47 -14.53 -16.93
C ASN A 60 -11.76 -14.11 -16.19
N LYS A 61 -12.01 -14.64 -14.99
CA LYS A 61 -13.20 -14.32 -14.21
C LYS A 61 -12.89 -13.27 -13.15
N LYS A 62 -13.88 -12.41 -12.89
CA LYS A 62 -13.85 -11.40 -11.84
C LYS A 62 -13.79 -12.05 -10.44
N ASP A 63 -13.41 -11.25 -9.46
CA ASP A 63 -13.41 -11.60 -8.03
C ASP A 63 -12.50 -12.79 -7.66
N ASN A 64 -11.48 -13.10 -8.48
CA ASN A 64 -10.56 -14.21 -8.28
C ASN A 64 -9.16 -13.81 -7.77
N VAL A 65 -8.93 -12.53 -7.49
CA VAL A 65 -7.70 -12.03 -6.88
C VAL A 65 -7.74 -12.28 -5.37
N GLU A 66 -6.65 -12.83 -4.82
CA GLU A 66 -6.42 -13.00 -3.39
C GLU A 66 -5.58 -11.87 -2.83
N GLU A 67 -4.46 -11.55 -3.50
CA GLU A 67 -3.56 -10.48 -3.11
C GLU A 67 -2.82 -9.88 -4.29
N TYR A 68 -2.38 -8.64 -4.12
CA TYR A 68 -1.39 -7.97 -4.92
C TYR A 68 -0.09 -7.83 -4.13
N LEU A 69 1.03 -8.13 -4.78
CA LEU A 69 2.37 -7.92 -4.27
C LEU A 69 3.15 -7.07 -5.27
N ILE A 70 3.68 -5.95 -4.82
CA ILE A 70 4.62 -5.12 -5.57
C ILE A 70 5.91 -5.11 -4.78
N ILE A 71 6.99 -5.62 -5.37
CA ILE A 71 8.28 -5.86 -4.72
C ILE A 71 9.34 -5.10 -5.49
N ASP A 72 10.13 -4.31 -4.82
CA ASP A 72 11.22 -3.55 -5.43
C ASP A 72 12.57 -3.74 -4.70
N ASP A 73 13.65 -3.43 -5.41
CA ASP A 73 15.03 -3.43 -4.92
C ASP A 73 15.57 -2.01 -4.68
N GLY A 74 14.69 -1.06 -4.37
CA GLY A 74 15.04 0.34 -4.12
C GLY A 74 15.79 0.57 -2.81
N GLU A 75 15.77 1.81 -2.35
CA GLU A 75 16.47 2.23 -1.11
C GLU A 75 15.91 1.53 0.14
N GLY A 76 14.65 1.09 0.10
CA GLY A 76 13.93 0.57 1.24
C GLY A 76 13.61 1.63 2.29
N MET A 77 13.03 1.19 3.38
CA MET A 77 12.60 2.04 4.49
C MET A 77 13.07 1.45 5.82
N ASP A 78 13.54 2.31 6.71
CA ASP A 78 13.72 1.97 8.11
C ASP A 78 12.36 1.94 8.84
N PRO A 79 12.27 1.46 10.09
CA PRO A 79 11.00 1.36 10.81
C PRO A 79 10.22 2.68 10.92
N LEU A 80 10.93 3.80 11.11
CA LEU A 80 10.30 5.12 11.20
C LEU A 80 9.70 5.54 9.85
N ALA A 81 10.41 5.30 8.77
CA ALA A 81 9.95 5.60 7.41
C ALA A 81 8.75 4.72 7.00
N VAL A 82 8.71 3.45 7.44
CA VAL A 82 7.53 2.58 7.24
C VAL A 82 6.30 3.14 7.94
N GLY A 83 6.42 3.54 9.22
CA GLY A 83 5.33 4.18 9.94
C GLY A 83 4.84 5.45 9.23
N ASN A 84 5.77 6.34 8.84
CA ASN A 84 5.44 7.56 8.10
C ASN A 84 4.75 7.28 6.75
N ALA A 85 5.13 6.21 6.05
CA ALA A 85 4.49 5.79 4.80
C ALA A 85 3.03 5.35 5.02
N LEU A 86 2.70 4.86 6.20
CA LEU A 86 1.35 4.43 6.58
C LEU A 86 0.52 5.56 7.19
N ASP A 87 1.09 6.68 7.64
CA ASP A 87 0.36 7.83 8.18
C ASP A 87 -0.67 8.38 7.19
N LEU A 88 -1.84 8.80 7.69
CA LEU A 88 -2.84 9.54 6.92
C LEU A 88 -2.44 11.02 6.80
N GLY A 89 -1.74 11.34 5.75
CA GLY A 89 -1.20 12.67 5.50
C GLY A 89 0.28 12.74 5.89
N SER A 90 1.03 13.53 5.12
CA SER A 90 2.45 13.76 5.39
C SER A 90 2.64 14.96 6.30
N ASN A 91 3.53 14.81 7.28
CA ASN A 91 4.01 15.92 8.11
C ASN A 91 5.06 16.80 7.38
N ASP A 92 5.57 16.34 6.24
CA ASP A 92 6.58 17.07 5.46
C ASP A 92 5.93 18.07 4.49
N PHE A 93 6.24 19.36 4.67
CA PHE A 93 5.80 20.46 3.79
C PHE A 93 6.72 20.68 2.58
N ASN A 94 7.73 19.84 2.35
CA ASN A 94 8.80 20.04 1.36
C ASN A 94 8.57 19.34 0.02
N TYR A 95 7.34 19.04 -0.36
CA TYR A 95 7.06 18.35 -1.61
C TYR A 95 7.04 19.29 -2.84
N THR A 96 7.63 18.84 -3.94
CA THR A 96 7.54 19.45 -5.27
C THR A 96 6.13 19.30 -5.88
N GLN A 97 5.75 20.22 -6.76
CA GLN A 97 4.36 20.69 -6.96
C GLN A 97 3.32 19.77 -7.61
N ASP A 98 3.54 18.49 -7.99
CA ASP A 98 2.64 17.89 -9.00
C ASP A 98 2.05 16.48 -8.76
N THR A 99 2.00 15.92 -7.54
CA THR A 99 1.45 14.57 -7.35
C THR A 99 0.59 14.39 -6.09
N LEU A 100 -0.31 13.39 -6.09
CA LEU A 100 -1.03 12.89 -4.89
C LEU A 100 -0.06 12.44 -3.78
N SER A 101 1.16 12.06 -4.12
CA SER A 101 2.30 11.84 -3.21
C SER A 101 2.55 13.04 -2.30
N LYS A 102 2.28 14.25 -2.78
CA LYS A 102 2.38 15.50 -2.03
C LYS A 102 1.63 15.49 -0.70
N PHE A 103 0.56 14.74 -0.59
CA PHE A 103 -0.26 14.67 0.61
C PHE A 103 0.01 13.42 1.45
N GLY A 104 0.96 12.57 1.08
CA GLY A 104 1.20 11.30 1.74
C GLY A 104 0.01 10.31 1.65
N LEU A 105 -0.86 10.46 0.66
CA LEU A 105 -2.09 9.69 0.51
C LEU A 105 -2.06 8.69 -0.64
N GLY A 106 -1.12 8.82 -1.60
CA GLY A 106 -1.09 8.01 -2.83
C GLY A 106 -1.09 6.51 -2.57
N LEU A 107 -0.13 6.02 -1.77
CA LEU A 107 -0.05 4.59 -1.41
C LEU A 107 -1.34 4.09 -0.78
N LYS A 108 -1.92 4.84 0.18
CA LYS A 108 -3.18 4.47 0.84
C LYS A 108 -4.36 4.49 -0.11
N ALA A 109 -4.45 5.50 -0.99
CA ALA A 109 -5.52 5.61 -1.99
C ALA A 109 -5.47 4.44 -2.97
N ALA A 110 -4.30 4.14 -3.53
CA ALA A 110 -4.07 3.02 -4.43
C ALA A 110 -4.44 1.68 -3.75
N SER A 111 -3.93 1.46 -2.53
CA SER A 111 -4.11 0.20 -1.82
C SER A 111 -5.56 -0.01 -1.35
N PHE A 112 -6.18 0.98 -0.71
CA PHE A 112 -7.55 0.86 -0.19
C PHE A 112 -8.62 0.91 -1.30
N ALA A 113 -8.26 1.28 -2.51
CA ALA A 113 -9.11 1.07 -3.67
C ALA A 113 -9.23 -0.42 -4.05
N GLN A 114 -8.25 -1.24 -3.71
CA GLN A 114 -8.18 -2.65 -4.09
C GLN A 114 -8.59 -3.58 -2.95
N GLY A 115 -8.20 -3.29 -1.71
CA GLY A 115 -8.44 -4.15 -0.56
C GLY A 115 -8.47 -3.39 0.76
N ASN A 116 -8.87 -4.08 1.83
CA ASN A 116 -8.98 -3.46 3.15
C ASN A 116 -7.68 -3.51 3.96
N ARG A 117 -6.69 -4.31 3.56
CA ARG A 117 -5.43 -4.44 4.29
C ARG A 117 -4.25 -4.10 3.38
N LEU A 118 -3.46 -3.14 3.84
CA LEU A 118 -2.18 -2.72 3.28
C LEU A 118 -1.06 -3.12 4.24
N GLU A 119 -0.10 -3.91 3.76
CA GLU A 119 1.12 -4.24 4.49
C GLU A 119 2.32 -3.63 3.77
N VAL A 120 3.21 -3.04 4.54
CA VAL A 120 4.52 -2.56 4.09
C VAL A 120 5.58 -3.38 4.79
N ILE A 121 6.37 -4.11 4.01
CA ILE A 121 7.50 -4.91 4.49
C ILE A 121 8.75 -4.36 3.83
N SER A 122 9.69 -3.81 4.59
CA SER A 122 10.82 -3.09 4.02
C SER A 122 12.10 -3.24 4.83
N SER A 123 13.23 -3.00 4.17
CA SER A 123 14.54 -2.93 4.78
C SER A 123 15.39 -1.87 4.08
N ALA A 124 16.04 -1.03 4.86
CA ALA A 124 17.08 -0.09 4.39
C ALA A 124 18.50 -0.65 4.54
N GLY A 125 18.65 -1.99 4.51
CA GLY A 125 19.94 -2.70 4.66
C GLY A 125 20.18 -3.25 6.07
N GLU A 126 19.20 -3.11 6.96
CA GLU A 126 19.20 -3.67 8.31
C GLU A 126 18.18 -4.81 8.44
N ALA A 127 17.54 -4.95 9.59
CA ALA A 127 16.51 -5.95 9.79
C ALA A 127 15.26 -5.64 8.94
N LEU A 128 14.63 -6.70 8.42
CA LEU A 128 13.35 -6.58 7.76
C LEU A 128 12.27 -6.15 8.76
N HIS A 129 11.57 -5.07 8.46
CA HIS A 129 10.49 -4.52 9.26
C HIS A 129 9.16 -4.69 8.53
N LYS A 130 8.09 -4.98 9.27
CA LYS A 130 6.74 -5.14 8.76
C LYS A 130 5.75 -4.38 9.59
N GLU A 131 4.93 -3.58 8.93
CA GLU A 131 3.83 -2.86 9.54
C GLU A 131 2.63 -2.84 8.60
N TYR A 132 1.41 -2.85 9.14
CA TYR A 132 0.21 -2.86 8.31
C TYR A 132 -0.92 -1.99 8.87
N VAL A 133 -1.81 -1.62 7.99
CA VAL A 133 -3.11 -1.02 8.30
C VAL A 133 -4.21 -1.94 7.77
N ASP A 134 -5.18 -2.26 8.60
CA ASP A 134 -6.35 -3.06 8.23
C ASP A 134 -7.63 -2.31 8.58
N LEU A 135 -8.36 -1.86 7.57
CA LEU A 135 -9.57 -1.08 7.74
C LEU A 135 -10.68 -1.85 8.48
N SER A 136 -10.62 -3.18 8.51
CA SER A 136 -11.59 -4.00 9.24
C SER A 136 -11.31 -4.07 10.75
N GLU A 137 -10.14 -3.61 11.19
CA GLU A 137 -9.72 -3.58 12.59
C GLU A 137 -9.80 -2.16 13.19
N ILE A 138 -9.99 -1.14 12.33
CA ILE A 138 -10.13 0.26 12.76
C ILE A 138 -11.59 0.53 13.16
N GLU A 139 -11.79 1.07 14.33
CA GLU A 139 -13.12 1.54 14.79
C GLU A 139 -13.21 3.07 14.73
N ASP A 140 -12.56 3.77 15.65
CA ASP A 140 -12.66 5.22 15.80
C ASP A 140 -11.36 5.95 15.41
N GLU A 141 -10.19 5.40 15.76
CA GLU A 141 -8.88 6.00 15.54
C GLU A 141 -8.11 5.23 14.47
N TYR A 142 -7.38 5.96 13.62
CA TYR A 142 -6.49 5.36 12.63
C TYR A 142 -5.20 4.90 13.32
N PHE A 143 -4.79 3.67 13.06
CA PHE A 143 -3.55 3.11 13.57
C PHE A 143 -2.98 2.09 12.58
N SER A 144 -1.69 1.85 12.70
CA SER A 144 -0.98 0.73 12.11
C SER A 144 -0.55 -0.27 13.17
N ILE A 145 -0.24 -1.48 12.77
CA ILE A 145 0.21 -2.57 13.65
C ILE A 145 1.55 -3.08 13.13
N GLU A 146 2.56 -3.04 14.01
CA GLU A 146 3.84 -3.70 13.75
C GLU A 146 3.68 -5.22 13.94
N GLU A 147 4.19 -5.99 12.99
CA GLU A 147 4.13 -7.45 13.00
C GLU A 147 5.49 -8.05 12.64
N THR A 148 5.81 -9.19 13.24
CA THR A 148 7.03 -9.92 12.86
C THR A 148 6.91 -10.41 11.41
N PRO A 149 7.89 -10.11 10.53
CA PRO A 149 7.91 -10.63 9.16
C PRO A 149 7.81 -12.16 9.14
N THR A 150 6.97 -12.69 8.28
CA THR A 150 6.76 -14.13 8.10
C THR A 150 7.95 -14.77 7.36
N ASP A 151 7.98 -16.10 7.30
CA ASP A 151 8.99 -16.82 6.50
C ASP A 151 8.83 -16.49 5.02
N GLU A 152 7.59 -16.37 4.51
CA GLU A 152 7.33 -15.91 3.13
C GLU A 152 7.88 -14.49 2.87
N ASP A 153 7.70 -13.56 3.81
CA ASP A 153 8.25 -12.19 3.69
C ASP A 153 9.78 -12.22 3.59
N ARG A 154 10.44 -13.08 4.38
CA ARG A 154 11.90 -13.27 4.35
C ARG A 154 12.37 -13.89 3.04
N GLU A 155 11.69 -14.94 2.56
CA GLU A 155 12.00 -15.59 1.28
C GLU A 155 11.87 -14.61 0.11
N LEU A 156 10.81 -13.78 0.12
CA LEU A 156 10.62 -12.75 -0.91
C LEU A 156 11.71 -11.68 -0.84
N SER A 157 12.05 -11.21 0.37
CA SER A 157 13.11 -10.21 0.52
C SER A 157 14.47 -10.76 0.11
N ASP A 158 14.80 -12.00 0.48
CA ASP A 158 16.05 -12.65 0.08
C ASP A 158 16.18 -12.83 -1.43
N LYS A 159 15.07 -13.03 -2.11
CA LYS A 159 15.03 -13.28 -3.55
C LYS A 159 15.05 -12.01 -4.40
N TYR A 160 14.39 -10.95 -3.94
CA TYR A 160 14.08 -9.80 -4.79
C TYR A 160 14.73 -8.49 -4.35
N PHE A 161 15.16 -8.37 -3.09
CA PHE A 161 15.84 -7.16 -2.63
C PHE A 161 17.24 -7.03 -3.23
N SER A 162 17.80 -5.85 -3.15
CA SER A 162 19.14 -5.54 -3.64
C SER A 162 20.21 -6.41 -2.94
N GLU A 163 21.43 -6.44 -3.51
CA GLU A 163 22.59 -7.07 -2.86
C GLU A 163 22.89 -6.47 -1.48
N LYS A 164 22.49 -5.21 -1.25
CA LYS A 164 22.63 -4.51 0.04
C LYS A 164 21.49 -4.84 1.00
N LYS A 165 20.58 -5.74 0.62
CA LYS A 165 19.36 -6.09 1.39
C LYS A 165 18.43 -4.91 1.59
N THR A 166 18.39 -3.98 0.63
CA THR A 166 17.42 -2.88 0.59
C THR A 166 16.30 -3.18 -0.39
N GLY A 167 15.09 -2.77 -0.07
CA GLY A 167 13.92 -2.93 -0.91
C GLY A 167 12.64 -2.84 -0.12
N THR A 168 11.53 -2.93 -0.83
CA THR A 168 10.18 -2.85 -0.25
C THR A 168 9.24 -3.87 -0.89
N ILE A 169 8.38 -4.45 -0.08
CA ILE A 169 7.22 -5.25 -0.49
C ILE A 169 5.97 -4.50 -0.06
N ILE A 170 5.15 -4.10 -1.01
CA ILE A 170 3.79 -3.64 -0.76
C ILE A 170 2.85 -4.82 -1.01
N ARG A 171 2.13 -5.22 0.03
CA ARG A 171 1.14 -6.30 -0.06
C ARG A 171 -0.25 -5.75 0.21
N ILE A 172 -1.19 -6.03 -0.68
CA ILE A 172 -2.59 -5.64 -0.55
C ILE A 172 -3.42 -6.91 -0.48
N THR A 173 -4.14 -7.08 0.63
CA THR A 173 -4.99 -8.24 0.88
C THR A 173 -6.42 -7.83 1.29
N LYS A 174 -7.27 -8.80 1.62
CA LYS A 174 -8.70 -8.56 1.85
C LYS A 174 -9.33 -7.80 0.67
N ILE A 175 -9.03 -8.30 -0.54
CA ILE A 175 -9.42 -7.68 -1.81
C ILE A 175 -10.93 -7.53 -1.89
N HIS A 176 -11.40 -6.38 -2.37
CA HIS A 176 -12.81 -6.13 -2.60
C HIS A 176 -13.36 -7.09 -3.65
N THR A 177 -14.42 -7.83 -3.32
CA THR A 177 -14.97 -8.91 -4.16
C THR A 177 -16.21 -8.53 -4.92
N ASN A 178 -16.65 -7.29 -4.83
CA ASN A 178 -17.85 -6.85 -5.52
C ASN A 178 -17.50 -6.33 -6.93
N ASN A 179 -17.45 -7.26 -7.90
CA ASN A 179 -17.15 -6.96 -9.29
C ASN A 179 -15.69 -6.52 -9.55
N HIS A 180 -14.76 -7.02 -8.74
CA HIS A 180 -13.32 -6.76 -8.91
C HIS A 180 -12.85 -7.28 -10.28
N PRO A 181 -12.05 -6.51 -11.05
CA PRO A 181 -11.57 -6.92 -12.36
C PRO A 181 -10.87 -8.29 -12.36
N SER A 182 -10.87 -8.96 -13.49
CA SER A 182 -10.18 -10.24 -13.62
C SER A 182 -8.65 -10.02 -13.63
N ILE A 183 -7.89 -11.03 -13.22
CA ILE A 183 -6.42 -11.00 -13.27
C ILE A 183 -5.95 -10.68 -14.68
N LYS A 184 -6.58 -11.32 -15.69
CA LYS A 184 -6.24 -11.09 -17.10
C LYS A 184 -6.46 -9.63 -17.48
N SER A 185 -7.62 -9.04 -17.15
CA SER A 185 -7.92 -7.64 -17.48
C SER A 185 -6.90 -6.70 -16.82
N THR A 186 -6.54 -6.95 -15.56
CA THR A 186 -5.54 -6.15 -14.85
C THR A 186 -4.16 -6.21 -15.53
N ILE A 187 -3.74 -7.40 -15.98
CA ILE A 187 -2.45 -7.58 -16.69
C ILE A 187 -2.46 -6.90 -18.07
N GLU A 188 -3.60 -6.92 -18.77
CA GLU A 188 -3.73 -6.30 -20.10
C GLU A 188 -3.77 -4.76 -20.03
N GLU A 189 -4.09 -4.20 -18.85
CA GLU A 189 -4.11 -2.75 -18.62
C GLU A 189 -2.75 -2.21 -18.09
N LEU A 190 -1.87 -3.07 -17.54
CA LEU A 190 -0.51 -2.74 -17.10
C LEU A 190 0.44 -2.62 -18.29
#